data_e79cad307ed4b74e0d378de382106f04
#
_entry.id   e79cad307ed4b74e0d378de382106f04
#
_cell.length_a   1.000
_cell.length_b   1.000
_cell.length_c   1.000
_cell.angle_alpha   90.00
_cell.angle_beta   90.00
_cell.angle_gamma   90.00
#
_symmetry.space_group_name_H-M   'P 1'
#
loop_
_entity.id
_entity.type
_entity.pdbx_description
1 polymer ?
#
loop_
_entity_poly.entity_id
_entity_poly.type
_entity_poly.pdbx_seq_one_letter_code
_entity_poly.pdbx_strand_id
1 'polypeptide(L)'
;MSDLGSQDAAERFIAEERTGRHLTDILSLAVPDLAVILKQNLSSRYPTPATRKILKQYGGFLDAENRWIPWYWSEHGISYNSDMITAAQAPKDWFDLCKPNFKGQISFDPGETRFLAGLYVMMGEEKTKQWLKCIGENQPIVQTGHTQRMELMLTGDHAVQGDNYLYSGIEATRKNPKAPFKIVYSAPILAFAGSMVINKNAQNPHAAALLTDWALSDEAQKFIAEVLRGPLTIKHPYLPDSIKLVTYNIVSDDITNRLHEAWSQYIGRMK
;
A
#
# COMPACT_ATOMS: atom_id res chain seq x y z
N MET A 1 21.56 -5.89 -4.75
CA MET A 1 20.25 -5.26 -4.47
C MET A 1 20.22 -4.98 -2.97
N SER A 2 19.94 -3.75 -2.54
CA SER A 2 19.75 -3.45 -1.12
C SER A 2 18.24 -3.41 -0.84
N ASP A 3 17.82 -4.12 0.19
CA ASP A 3 16.44 -4.13 0.67
C ASP A 3 16.31 -3.08 1.78
N LEU A 4 15.74 -1.95 1.42
CA LEU A 4 15.51 -0.80 2.31
C LEU A 4 14.02 -0.48 2.33
N GLY A 5 13.55 0.11 3.41
CA GLY A 5 12.24 0.74 3.43
C GLY A 5 12.12 1.79 2.32
N SER A 6 10.91 2.04 1.84
CA SER A 6 10.67 2.93 0.69
C SER A 6 11.21 4.34 0.90
N GLN A 7 11.07 4.90 2.11
CA GLN A 7 11.61 6.21 2.46
C GLN A 7 13.14 6.21 2.52
N ASP A 8 13.75 5.24 3.20
CA ASP A 8 15.21 5.11 3.31
C ASP A 8 15.85 4.94 1.92
N ALA A 9 15.19 4.19 1.03
CA ALA A 9 15.62 4.00 -0.35
C ALA A 9 15.59 5.32 -1.14
N ALA A 10 14.55 6.13 -0.96
CA ALA A 10 14.45 7.45 -1.59
C ALA A 10 15.51 8.43 -1.09
N GLU A 11 15.73 8.48 0.22
CA GLU A 11 16.74 9.34 0.84
C GLU A 11 18.14 8.97 0.37
N ARG A 12 18.47 7.68 0.38
CA ARG A 12 19.76 7.18 -0.11
C ARG A 12 19.97 7.53 -1.58
N PHE A 13 18.96 7.29 -2.42
CA PHE A 13 19.01 7.63 -3.84
C PHE A 13 19.29 9.11 -4.07
N ILE A 14 18.58 9.99 -3.35
CA ILE A 14 18.79 11.44 -3.43
C ILE A 14 20.21 11.84 -2.99
N ALA A 15 20.73 11.22 -1.93
CA ALA A 15 22.08 11.47 -1.45
C ALA A 15 23.14 11.03 -2.47
N GLU A 16 22.96 9.87 -3.13
CA GLU A 16 23.82 9.38 -4.21
C GLU A 16 23.82 10.37 -5.39
N GLU A 17 22.66 10.85 -5.81
CA GLU A 17 22.53 11.81 -6.90
C GLU A 17 23.19 13.17 -6.59
N ARG A 18 23.02 13.68 -5.37
CA ARG A 18 23.66 14.94 -4.92
C ARG A 18 25.18 14.88 -4.89
N THR A 19 25.76 13.69 -4.67
CA THR A 19 27.21 13.49 -4.67
C THR A 19 27.76 13.12 -6.05
N GLY A 20 26.93 13.05 -7.08
CA GLY A 20 27.32 12.69 -8.46
C GLY A 20 27.76 11.23 -8.62
N ARG A 21 27.40 10.34 -7.69
CA ARG A 21 27.82 8.94 -7.74
C ARG A 21 27.00 8.11 -8.71
N HIS A 22 25.72 8.42 -8.89
CA HIS A 22 24.78 7.75 -9.82
C HIS A 22 24.82 6.21 -9.75
N LEU A 23 24.79 5.64 -8.52
CA LEU A 23 24.98 4.20 -8.30
C LEU A 23 23.70 3.39 -8.60
N THR A 24 22.55 4.06 -8.62
CA THR A 24 21.24 3.42 -8.77
C THR A 24 20.73 3.68 -10.18
N ASP A 25 20.56 2.63 -10.98
CA ASP A 25 19.95 2.72 -12.32
C ASP A 25 18.42 2.73 -12.27
N ILE A 26 17.84 1.93 -11.36
CA ILE A 26 16.40 1.81 -11.16
C ILE A 26 16.08 1.76 -9.67
N LEU A 27 15.04 2.45 -9.28
CA LEU A 27 14.55 2.53 -7.91
C LEU A 27 13.11 2.02 -7.86
N SER A 28 12.79 1.15 -6.90
CA SER A 28 11.42 0.72 -6.63
C SER A 28 10.93 1.30 -5.31
N LEU A 29 9.81 2.01 -5.36
CA LEU A 29 9.18 2.67 -4.21
C LEU A 29 7.67 2.42 -4.20
N ALA A 30 7.04 2.56 -3.03
CA ALA A 30 5.61 2.77 -2.96
C ALA A 30 5.24 4.10 -3.65
N VAL A 31 4.18 4.11 -4.45
CA VAL A 31 3.79 5.32 -5.19
C VAL A 31 3.60 6.56 -4.31
N PRO A 32 3.02 6.47 -3.11
CA PRO A 32 2.92 7.64 -2.23
C PRO A 32 4.26 8.29 -1.87
N ASP A 33 5.35 7.53 -1.89
CA ASP A 33 6.70 8.02 -1.52
C ASP A 33 7.48 8.61 -2.71
N LEU A 34 6.92 8.57 -3.92
CA LEU A 34 7.58 9.07 -5.13
C LEU A 34 7.69 10.59 -5.22
N ALA A 35 6.85 11.32 -4.51
CA ALA A 35 6.73 12.77 -4.66
C ALA A 35 8.08 13.50 -4.57
N VAL A 36 8.94 13.08 -3.64
CA VAL A 36 10.26 13.67 -3.43
C VAL A 36 11.20 13.48 -4.62
N ILE A 37 11.14 12.33 -5.28
CA ILE A 37 11.95 12.01 -6.47
C ILE A 37 11.48 12.83 -7.67
N LEU A 38 10.15 12.90 -7.86
CA LEU A 38 9.55 13.65 -8.98
C LEU A 38 9.79 15.16 -8.85
N LYS A 39 9.71 15.71 -7.64
CA LYS A 39 10.01 17.14 -7.36
C LYS A 39 11.45 17.50 -7.69
N GLN A 40 12.41 16.60 -7.50
CA GLN A 40 13.82 16.83 -7.82
C GLN A 40 14.17 16.52 -9.27
N ASN A 41 13.18 16.11 -10.10
CA ASN A 41 13.38 15.78 -11.51
C ASN A 41 14.49 14.73 -11.75
N LEU A 42 14.55 13.72 -10.87
CA LEU A 42 15.55 12.65 -10.90
C LEU A 42 15.09 11.40 -11.67
N SER A 43 13.90 11.44 -12.27
CA SER A 43 13.34 10.34 -13.06
C SER A 43 13.46 10.55 -14.56
N SER A 44 13.73 9.49 -15.31
CA SER A 44 13.62 9.47 -16.77
C SER A 44 12.21 9.11 -17.21
N ARG A 45 11.79 9.65 -18.36
CA ARG A 45 10.59 9.20 -19.06
C ARG A 45 10.91 7.96 -19.87
N TYR A 46 10.06 6.94 -19.76
CA TYR A 46 10.28 5.70 -20.48
C TYR A 46 8.99 5.14 -21.11
N PRO A 47 8.56 5.68 -22.26
CA PRO A 47 7.36 5.22 -22.97
C PRO A 47 7.67 3.99 -23.85
N THR A 48 7.36 2.79 -23.37
CA THR A 48 7.43 1.54 -24.16
C THR A 48 6.03 1.09 -24.61
N PRO A 49 5.93 0.09 -25.50
CA PRO A 49 4.67 -0.56 -25.79
C PRO A 49 3.99 -1.14 -24.52
N ALA A 50 4.76 -1.73 -23.61
CA ALA A 50 4.26 -2.29 -22.36
C ALA A 50 3.70 -1.20 -21.45
N THR A 51 4.45 -0.10 -21.23
CA THR A 51 3.98 1.03 -20.40
C THR A 51 2.76 1.71 -21.00
N ARG A 52 2.68 1.86 -22.34
CA ARG A 52 1.48 2.42 -22.99
C ARG A 52 0.25 1.54 -22.83
N LYS A 53 0.39 0.21 -22.82
CA LYS A 53 -0.70 -0.72 -22.54
C LYS A 53 -1.24 -0.50 -21.13
N ILE A 54 -0.37 -0.40 -20.15
CA ILE A 54 -0.73 -0.11 -18.74
C ILE A 54 -1.38 1.26 -18.61
N LEU A 55 -0.85 2.30 -19.23
CA LEU A 55 -1.47 3.63 -19.28
C LEU A 55 -2.89 3.59 -19.81
N LYS A 56 -3.13 2.83 -20.88
CA LYS A 56 -4.47 2.68 -21.44
C LYS A 56 -5.43 1.96 -20.49
N GLN A 57 -4.93 0.99 -19.72
CA GLN A 57 -5.74 0.21 -18.79
C GLN A 57 -6.07 0.99 -17.51
N TYR A 58 -5.11 1.75 -16.98
CA TYR A 58 -5.20 2.43 -15.69
C TYR A 58 -5.18 3.97 -15.81
N GLY A 59 -5.36 4.52 -16.94
CA GLY A 59 -5.39 5.92 -17.37
C GLY A 59 -5.18 7.00 -16.30
N GLY A 60 -6.20 7.52 -15.68
CA GLY A 60 -6.08 8.62 -14.70
C GLY A 60 -5.33 8.28 -13.40
N PHE A 61 -4.90 7.03 -13.20
CA PHE A 61 -4.10 6.62 -12.05
C PHE A 61 -2.59 6.84 -12.28
N LEU A 62 -2.12 6.74 -13.53
CA LEU A 62 -0.71 6.78 -13.85
C LEU A 62 -0.20 8.19 -14.15
N ASP A 63 1.10 8.38 -14.00
CA ASP A 63 1.76 9.62 -14.41
C ASP A 63 1.68 9.77 -15.95
N ALA A 64 0.97 10.79 -16.42
CA ALA A 64 0.81 11.07 -17.85
C ALA A 64 2.15 11.31 -18.56
N GLU A 65 3.19 11.68 -17.82
CA GLU A 65 4.53 11.90 -18.35
C GLU A 65 5.40 10.64 -18.35
N ASN A 66 4.92 9.51 -17.86
CA ASN A 66 5.69 8.26 -17.74
C ASN A 66 7.00 8.40 -16.96
N ARG A 67 7.03 9.21 -15.91
CA ARG A 67 8.20 9.42 -15.06
C ARG A 67 8.39 8.28 -14.06
N TRP A 68 7.36 7.45 -13.88
CA TRP A 68 7.37 6.22 -13.10
C TRP A 68 6.41 5.20 -13.70
N ILE A 69 6.61 3.94 -13.38
CA ILE A 69 5.88 2.82 -13.95
C ILE A 69 5.40 1.92 -12.81
N PRO A 70 4.11 1.60 -12.71
CA PRO A 70 3.62 0.61 -11.75
C PRO A 70 4.06 -0.79 -12.19
N TRP A 71 4.29 -1.69 -11.23
CA TRP A 71 4.61 -3.08 -11.55
C TRP A 71 3.91 -4.12 -10.67
N TYR A 72 3.32 -3.70 -9.53
CA TYR A 72 2.40 -4.50 -8.71
C TYR A 72 1.46 -3.62 -7.92
N TRP A 73 0.39 -4.22 -7.39
CA TRP A 73 -0.48 -3.62 -6.38
C TRP A 73 -0.11 -4.11 -4.99
N SER A 74 -0.18 -3.22 -4.02
CA SER A 74 -0.13 -3.52 -2.59
C SER A 74 -1.48 -3.16 -1.99
N GLU A 75 -2.21 -4.16 -1.52
CA GLU A 75 -3.58 -4.03 -1.06
C GLU A 75 -3.64 -3.93 0.45
N HIS A 76 -4.41 -2.95 0.91
CA HIS A 76 -4.76 -2.75 2.32
C HIS A 76 -6.25 -3.00 2.52
N GLY A 77 -6.59 -3.72 3.56
CA GLY A 77 -7.98 -4.00 3.88
C GLY A 77 -8.18 -4.25 5.36
N ILE A 78 -9.44 -4.41 5.71
CA ILE A 78 -9.83 -4.84 7.05
C ILE A 78 -9.72 -6.36 7.10
N SER A 79 -9.11 -6.88 8.15
CA SER A 79 -9.06 -8.31 8.45
C SER A 79 -9.42 -8.59 9.90
N TYR A 80 -9.84 -9.80 10.19
CA TYR A 80 -10.24 -10.19 11.55
C TYR A 80 -9.86 -11.63 11.88
N ASN A 81 -9.78 -11.90 13.18
CA ASN A 81 -9.60 -13.22 13.75
C ASN A 81 -10.96 -13.93 13.87
N SER A 82 -11.16 -15.02 13.11
CA SER A 82 -12.43 -15.77 13.09
C SER A 82 -12.70 -16.61 14.34
N ASP A 83 -11.74 -16.81 15.23
CA ASP A 83 -11.95 -17.44 16.52
C ASP A 83 -12.49 -16.46 17.57
N MET A 84 -12.30 -15.15 17.36
CA MET A 84 -12.76 -14.08 18.24
C MET A 84 -14.10 -13.47 17.82
N ILE A 85 -14.32 -13.29 16.51
CA ILE A 85 -15.53 -12.71 15.93
C ILE A 85 -16.06 -13.60 14.79
N THR A 86 -17.37 -13.87 14.84
CA THR A 86 -18.04 -14.60 13.77
C THR A 86 -18.20 -13.74 12.52
N ALA A 87 -18.44 -14.37 11.37
CA ALA A 87 -18.70 -13.64 10.12
C ALA A 87 -19.92 -12.69 10.20
N ALA A 88 -20.90 -13.00 11.04
CA ALA A 88 -22.06 -12.12 11.27
C ALA A 88 -21.72 -10.87 12.08
N GLN A 89 -20.74 -10.95 12.97
CA GLN A 89 -20.25 -9.86 13.81
C GLN A 89 -19.15 -9.05 13.16
N ALA A 90 -18.50 -9.60 12.12
CA ALA A 90 -17.40 -8.93 11.44
C ALA A 90 -17.83 -7.58 10.85
N PRO A 91 -16.92 -6.59 10.79
CA PRO A 91 -17.21 -5.32 10.13
C PRO A 91 -17.52 -5.54 8.65
N LYS A 92 -18.43 -4.76 8.08
CA LYS A 92 -18.82 -4.87 6.66
C LYS A 92 -18.27 -3.72 5.81
N ASP A 93 -17.88 -2.64 6.44
CA ASP A 93 -17.23 -1.49 5.83
C ASP A 93 -16.28 -0.78 6.81
N TRP A 94 -15.60 0.26 6.34
CA TRP A 94 -14.65 1.02 7.14
C TRP A 94 -15.28 1.74 8.33
N PHE A 95 -16.52 2.24 8.21
CA PHE A 95 -17.23 2.90 9.31
C PHE A 95 -17.78 1.91 10.34
N ASP A 96 -17.91 0.65 10.00
CA ASP A 96 -18.30 -0.38 10.98
C ASP A 96 -17.25 -0.53 12.11
N LEU A 97 -15.99 -0.20 11.82
CA LEU A 97 -14.93 -0.16 12.84
C LEU A 97 -15.18 0.88 13.94
N CYS A 98 -16.07 1.85 13.70
CA CYS A 98 -16.50 2.83 14.68
C CYS A 98 -17.51 2.29 15.70
N LYS A 99 -18.07 1.10 15.49
CA LYS A 99 -19.05 0.51 16.39
C LYS A 99 -18.44 0.17 17.76
N PRO A 100 -19.19 0.37 18.85
CA PRO A 100 -18.66 0.15 20.23
C PRO A 100 -18.17 -1.27 20.52
N ASN A 101 -18.68 -2.28 19.80
CA ASN A 101 -18.24 -3.67 19.95
C ASN A 101 -16.78 -3.92 19.50
N PHE A 102 -16.17 -2.99 18.79
CA PHE A 102 -14.77 -3.04 18.40
C PHE A 102 -13.85 -2.19 19.29
N LYS A 103 -14.37 -1.59 20.35
CA LYS A 103 -13.57 -0.77 21.27
C LYS A 103 -12.44 -1.57 21.89
N GLY A 104 -11.19 -1.08 21.73
CA GLY A 104 -9.98 -1.76 22.21
C GLY A 104 -9.63 -3.04 21.45
N GLN A 105 -10.28 -3.33 20.32
CA GLN A 105 -10.10 -4.56 19.58
C GLN A 105 -9.51 -4.36 18.17
N ILE A 106 -9.21 -3.12 17.79
CA ILE A 106 -8.69 -2.78 16.46
C ILE A 106 -7.23 -2.35 16.61
N SER A 107 -6.35 -2.88 15.78
CA SER A 107 -4.96 -2.43 15.72
C SER A 107 -4.64 -1.65 14.44
N PHE A 108 -3.75 -0.65 14.58
CA PHE A 108 -3.17 0.13 13.50
C PHE A 108 -1.65 0.28 13.68
N ASP A 109 -0.92 0.46 12.56
CA ASP A 109 0.50 0.79 12.58
C ASP A 109 0.70 2.31 12.54
N PRO A 110 1.32 2.92 13.55
CA PRO A 110 1.55 4.37 13.56
C PRO A 110 2.57 4.83 12.51
N GLY A 111 3.41 3.92 12.00
CA GLY A 111 4.37 4.21 10.94
C GLY A 111 3.80 4.01 9.53
N GLU A 112 2.59 3.44 9.40
CA GLU A 112 1.98 3.13 8.11
C GLU A 112 0.72 3.97 7.90
N THR A 113 0.91 5.18 7.41
CA THR A 113 -0.20 6.11 7.19
C THR A 113 -0.62 6.24 5.73
N ARG A 114 0.03 5.48 4.81
CA ARG A 114 -0.31 5.51 3.37
C ARG A 114 -1.77 5.17 3.10
N PHE A 115 -2.37 4.27 3.90
CA PHE A 115 -3.78 3.93 3.76
C PHE A 115 -4.71 5.13 3.97
N LEU A 116 -4.30 6.18 4.69
CA LEU A 116 -5.06 7.42 4.85
C LEU A 116 -5.28 8.13 3.50
N ALA A 117 -4.30 8.08 2.60
CA ALA A 117 -4.47 8.56 1.24
C ALA A 117 -5.54 7.76 0.48
N GLY A 118 -5.59 6.45 0.70
CA GLY A 118 -6.65 5.59 0.15
C GLY A 118 -8.03 5.92 0.70
N LEU A 119 -8.15 6.15 1.99
CA LEU A 119 -9.40 6.60 2.62
C LEU A 119 -9.83 7.97 2.09
N TYR A 120 -8.89 8.92 1.96
CA TYR A 120 -9.16 10.22 1.36
C TYR A 120 -9.70 10.10 -0.07
N VAL A 121 -9.07 9.28 -0.91
CA VAL A 121 -9.54 9.04 -2.29
C VAL A 121 -10.91 8.38 -2.31
N MET A 122 -11.16 7.48 -1.37
CA MET A 122 -12.43 6.74 -1.27
C MET A 122 -13.60 7.61 -0.83
N MET A 123 -13.41 8.48 0.16
CA MET A 123 -14.52 9.16 0.83
C MET A 123 -14.34 10.67 1.03
N GLY A 124 -13.21 11.25 0.66
CA GLY A 124 -12.87 12.66 0.85
C GLY A 124 -12.35 13.01 2.23
N GLU A 125 -11.80 14.22 2.38
CA GLU A 125 -11.09 14.66 3.58
C GLU A 125 -11.98 14.66 4.83
N GLU A 126 -13.17 15.27 4.73
CA GLU A 126 -14.07 15.43 5.87
C GLU A 126 -14.51 14.08 6.46
N LYS A 127 -14.89 13.14 5.60
CA LYS A 127 -15.29 11.80 6.06
C LYS A 127 -14.09 11.01 6.61
N THR A 128 -12.90 11.20 6.06
CA THR A 128 -11.67 10.57 6.59
C THR A 128 -11.37 11.10 8.00
N LYS A 129 -11.50 12.41 8.23
CA LYS A 129 -11.33 13.00 9.57
C LYS A 129 -12.42 12.53 10.56
N GLN A 130 -13.68 12.45 10.12
CA GLN A 130 -14.76 11.89 10.92
C GLN A 130 -14.47 10.42 11.32
N TRP A 131 -13.98 9.63 10.36
CA TRP A 131 -13.60 8.25 10.60
C TRP A 131 -12.45 8.17 11.61
N LEU A 132 -11.37 8.96 11.45
CA LEU A 132 -10.26 9.03 12.41
C LEU A 132 -10.73 9.38 13.81
N LYS A 133 -11.64 10.34 13.95
CA LYS A 133 -12.21 10.71 15.24
C LYS A 133 -12.94 9.54 15.89
N CYS A 134 -13.83 8.87 15.16
CA CYS A 134 -14.59 7.77 15.73
C CYS A 134 -13.70 6.55 16.05
N ILE A 135 -12.64 6.29 15.25
CA ILE A 135 -11.65 5.26 15.56
C ILE A 135 -10.90 5.60 16.86
N GLY A 136 -10.52 6.88 17.05
CA GLY A 136 -9.88 7.32 18.29
C GLY A 136 -10.78 7.11 19.53
N GLU A 137 -12.09 7.35 19.40
CA GLU A 137 -13.09 7.09 20.44
C GLU A 137 -13.18 5.57 20.79
N ASN A 138 -12.90 4.71 19.83
CA ASN A 138 -12.81 3.27 20.01
C ASN A 138 -11.47 2.78 20.61
N GLN A 139 -10.56 3.70 20.97
CA GLN A 139 -9.31 3.39 21.67
C GLN A 139 -8.51 2.27 20.96
N PRO A 140 -8.07 2.48 19.72
CA PRO A 140 -7.37 1.46 18.98
C PRO A 140 -6.01 1.13 19.60
N ILE A 141 -5.55 -0.09 19.37
CA ILE A 141 -4.20 -0.54 19.70
C ILE A 141 -3.26 0.02 18.63
N VAL A 142 -2.30 0.85 19.02
CA VAL A 142 -1.32 1.46 18.11
C VAL A 142 0.03 0.76 18.31
N GLN A 143 0.43 -0.04 17.34
CA GLN A 143 1.63 -0.86 17.41
C GLN A 143 2.34 -0.94 16.06
N THR A 144 3.66 -0.73 16.08
CA THR A 144 4.52 -0.81 14.89
C THR A 144 4.73 -2.26 14.44
N GLY A 145 4.77 -2.49 13.12
CA GLY A 145 5.17 -3.75 12.52
C GLY A 145 4.00 -4.62 12.04
N HIS A 146 3.85 -4.69 10.71
CA HIS A 146 2.73 -5.42 10.08
C HIS A 146 2.72 -6.91 10.40
N THR A 147 3.87 -7.59 10.32
CA THR A 147 3.99 -9.04 10.60
C THR A 147 3.69 -9.33 12.06
N GLN A 148 4.28 -8.57 12.97
CA GLN A 148 4.06 -8.76 14.41
C GLN A 148 2.59 -8.53 14.79
N ARG A 149 1.95 -7.47 14.29
CA ARG A 149 0.53 -7.22 14.53
C ARG A 149 -0.36 -8.33 13.99
N MET A 150 0.00 -8.88 12.82
CA MET A 150 -0.70 -10.03 12.25
C MET A 150 -0.61 -11.24 13.17
N GLU A 151 0.58 -11.57 13.67
CA GLU A 151 0.79 -12.67 14.60
C GLU A 151 -0.01 -12.49 15.91
N LEU A 152 -0.01 -11.28 16.47
CA LEU A 152 -0.80 -10.95 17.66
C LEU A 152 -2.30 -11.07 17.41
N MET A 153 -2.80 -10.64 16.26
CA MET A 153 -4.20 -10.85 15.89
C MET A 153 -4.52 -12.36 15.78
N LEU A 154 -3.66 -13.14 15.14
CA LEU A 154 -3.87 -14.58 14.98
C LEU A 154 -3.84 -15.34 16.32
N THR A 155 -3.10 -14.85 17.32
CA THR A 155 -3.04 -15.44 18.67
C THR A 155 -4.13 -14.90 19.61
N GLY A 156 -4.95 -13.95 19.15
CA GLY A 156 -6.10 -13.46 19.92
C GLY A 156 -5.84 -12.26 20.84
N ASP A 157 -4.73 -11.54 20.64
CA ASP A 157 -4.44 -10.31 21.39
C ASP A 157 -5.44 -9.18 21.04
N HIS A 158 -5.86 -9.13 19.80
CA HIS A 158 -6.91 -8.23 19.28
C HIS A 158 -7.68 -8.89 18.14
N ALA A 159 -8.90 -8.42 17.91
CA ALA A 159 -9.81 -9.08 16.98
C ALA A 159 -9.70 -8.61 15.54
N VAL A 160 -9.28 -7.36 15.29
CA VAL A 160 -9.33 -6.71 13.97
C VAL A 160 -8.05 -5.94 13.67
N GLN A 161 -7.60 -6.00 12.43
CA GLN A 161 -6.63 -5.07 11.85
C GLN A 161 -7.32 -4.15 10.85
N GLY A 162 -7.21 -2.84 11.04
CA GLY A 162 -7.86 -1.84 10.19
C GLY A 162 -7.07 -1.46 8.94
N ASP A 163 -5.75 -1.69 8.93
CA ASP A 163 -4.81 -1.30 7.87
C ASP A 163 -3.94 -2.47 7.41
N ASN A 164 -4.51 -3.66 7.39
CA ASN A 164 -3.74 -4.86 7.10
C ASN A 164 -3.29 -4.93 5.64
N TYR A 165 -2.01 -5.21 5.41
CA TYR A 165 -1.53 -5.71 4.13
C TYR A 165 -2.05 -7.13 3.91
N LEU A 166 -2.94 -7.30 2.93
CA LEU A 166 -3.67 -8.56 2.74
C LEU A 166 -2.75 -9.74 2.48
N TYR A 167 -1.61 -9.52 1.79
CA TYR A 167 -0.64 -10.57 1.53
C TYR A 167 -0.11 -11.23 2.80
N SER A 168 0.04 -10.48 3.91
CA SER A 168 0.59 -11.03 5.17
C SER A 168 -0.32 -12.09 5.77
N GLY A 169 -1.62 -11.84 5.80
CA GLY A 169 -2.58 -12.82 6.32
C GLY A 169 -2.80 -13.99 5.38
N ILE A 170 -2.73 -13.75 4.06
CA ILE A 170 -2.80 -14.82 3.06
C ILE A 170 -1.58 -15.73 3.18
N GLU A 171 -0.39 -15.15 3.39
CA GLU A 171 0.83 -15.94 3.65
C GLU A 171 0.69 -16.77 4.94
N ALA A 172 0.14 -16.18 6.00
CA ALA A 172 -0.12 -16.91 7.25
C ALA A 172 -1.07 -18.10 7.03
N THR A 173 -2.14 -17.93 6.24
CA THR A 173 -3.06 -19.03 5.90
C THR A 173 -2.45 -20.07 4.96
N ARG A 174 -1.51 -19.69 4.08
CA ARG A 174 -0.74 -20.66 3.27
C ARG A 174 0.18 -21.53 4.12
N LYS A 175 0.83 -20.93 5.14
CA LYS A 175 1.70 -21.64 6.10
C LYS A 175 0.88 -22.51 7.07
N ASN A 176 -0.26 -22.00 7.52
CA ASN A 176 -1.19 -22.71 8.39
C ASN A 176 -2.63 -22.55 7.90
N PRO A 177 -3.19 -23.54 7.17
CA PRO A 177 -4.58 -23.48 6.67
C PRO A 177 -5.66 -23.35 7.76
N LYS A 178 -5.31 -23.59 9.03
CA LYS A 178 -6.21 -23.41 10.18
C LYS A 178 -6.05 -22.06 10.86
N ALA A 179 -5.18 -21.18 10.34
CA ALA A 179 -5.03 -19.82 10.91
C ALA A 179 -6.37 -19.08 10.87
N PRO A 180 -6.79 -18.46 11.99
CA PRO A 180 -8.10 -17.81 12.09
C PRO A 180 -8.13 -16.44 11.41
N PHE A 181 -7.64 -16.35 10.19
CA PHE A 181 -7.56 -15.13 9.41
C PHE A 181 -8.70 -15.04 8.39
N LYS A 182 -9.40 -13.91 8.38
CA LYS A 182 -10.41 -13.57 7.37
C LYS A 182 -10.26 -12.14 6.90
N ILE A 183 -10.45 -11.93 5.60
CA ILE A 183 -10.50 -10.60 4.95
C ILE A 183 -11.95 -10.16 4.86
N VAL A 184 -12.20 -8.88 5.11
CA VAL A 184 -13.53 -8.26 4.96
C VAL A 184 -13.71 -7.83 3.52
N TYR A 185 -14.17 -8.73 2.67
CA TYR A 185 -14.38 -8.47 1.25
C TYR A 185 -15.59 -7.58 0.94
N SER A 186 -16.48 -7.32 1.89
CA SER A 186 -17.60 -6.38 1.72
C SER A 186 -17.17 -4.92 1.78
N ALA A 187 -16.06 -4.61 2.46
CA ALA A 187 -15.46 -3.29 2.47
C ALA A 187 -14.60 -3.06 1.21
N PRO A 188 -14.53 -1.83 0.68
CA PRO A 188 -13.58 -1.51 -0.37
C PRO A 188 -12.14 -1.79 0.08
N ILE A 189 -11.38 -2.47 -0.78
CA ILE A 189 -9.94 -2.71 -0.60
C ILE A 189 -9.18 -1.50 -1.15
N LEU A 190 -8.29 -0.92 -0.34
CA LEU A 190 -7.43 0.17 -0.76
C LEU A 190 -6.18 -0.41 -1.42
N ALA A 191 -5.71 0.17 -2.50
CA ALA A 191 -4.51 -0.31 -3.16
C ALA A 191 -3.64 0.84 -3.70
N PHE A 192 -2.35 0.78 -3.41
CA PHE A 192 -1.35 1.60 -4.08
C PHE A 192 -0.42 0.74 -4.92
N ALA A 193 0.20 1.33 -5.94
CA ALA A 193 1.17 0.62 -6.73
C ALA A 193 2.57 0.63 -6.07
N GLY A 194 3.29 -0.47 -6.20
CA GLY A 194 4.74 -0.43 -6.21
C GLY A 194 5.18 0.13 -7.56
N SER A 195 6.09 1.08 -7.55
CA SER A 195 6.57 1.75 -8.74
C SER A 195 8.01 1.38 -9.07
N MET A 196 8.36 1.52 -10.33
CA MET A 196 9.75 1.61 -10.79
C MET A 196 10.01 3.01 -11.33
N VAL A 197 11.15 3.56 -10.93
CA VAL A 197 11.68 4.82 -11.43
C VAL A 197 13.04 4.55 -12.06
N ILE A 198 13.21 4.86 -13.34
CA ILE A 198 14.53 4.83 -13.98
C ILE A 198 15.23 6.15 -13.64
N ASN A 199 16.42 6.05 -13.06
CA ASN A 199 17.22 7.21 -12.74
C ASN A 199 17.55 8.02 -14.01
N LYS A 200 17.38 9.33 -13.94
CA LYS A 200 17.73 10.23 -15.04
C LYS A 200 19.21 10.16 -15.42
N ASN A 201 20.07 9.89 -14.44
CA ASN A 201 21.51 9.77 -14.59
C ASN A 201 21.99 8.30 -14.52
N ALA A 202 21.11 7.33 -14.87
CA ALA A 202 21.42 5.91 -14.85
C ALA A 202 22.69 5.62 -15.66
N GLN A 203 23.60 4.81 -15.13
CA GLN A 203 24.80 4.35 -15.85
C GLN A 203 24.42 3.29 -16.90
N ASN A 204 23.37 2.51 -16.63
CA ASN A 204 22.87 1.44 -17.50
C ASN A 204 21.38 1.64 -17.87
N PRO A 205 21.02 2.74 -18.56
CA PRO A 205 19.62 3.09 -18.80
C PRO A 205 18.88 2.05 -19.66
N HIS A 206 19.54 1.38 -20.58
CA HIS A 206 18.94 0.34 -21.42
C HIS A 206 18.65 -0.94 -20.64
N ALA A 207 19.51 -1.31 -19.68
CA ALA A 207 19.25 -2.43 -18.79
C ALA A 207 18.09 -2.15 -17.83
N ALA A 208 18.04 -0.94 -17.28
CA ALA A 208 16.91 -0.48 -16.45
C ALA A 208 15.58 -0.52 -17.22
N ALA A 209 15.61 -0.08 -18.47
CA ALA A 209 14.49 -0.12 -19.39
C ALA A 209 14.01 -1.56 -19.67
N LEU A 210 14.93 -2.46 -19.97
CA LEU A 210 14.61 -3.86 -20.21
C LEU A 210 14.00 -4.54 -18.98
N LEU A 211 14.53 -4.26 -17.79
CA LEU A 211 13.97 -4.77 -16.53
C LEU A 211 12.53 -4.26 -16.33
N THR A 212 12.26 -2.99 -16.65
CA THR A 212 10.94 -2.40 -16.55
C THR A 212 9.94 -3.07 -17.49
N ASP A 213 10.32 -3.32 -18.73
CA ASP A 213 9.48 -4.01 -19.71
C ASP A 213 9.22 -5.47 -19.31
N TRP A 214 10.26 -6.16 -18.83
CA TRP A 214 10.11 -7.52 -18.30
C TRP A 214 9.15 -7.56 -17.11
N ALA A 215 9.25 -6.61 -16.17
CA ALA A 215 8.38 -6.55 -15.00
C ALA A 215 6.88 -6.42 -15.34
N LEU A 216 6.56 -5.89 -16.53
CA LEU A 216 5.20 -5.79 -17.05
C LEU A 216 4.79 -6.99 -17.93
N SER A 217 5.67 -7.97 -18.15
CA SER A 217 5.36 -9.18 -18.89
C SER A 217 4.46 -10.12 -18.08
N ASP A 218 3.71 -10.99 -18.76
CA ASP A 218 2.88 -11.99 -18.09
C ASP A 218 3.70 -12.98 -17.25
N GLU A 219 4.97 -13.22 -17.62
CA GLU A 219 5.90 -14.05 -16.85
C GLU A 219 6.22 -13.41 -15.50
N ALA A 220 6.67 -12.16 -15.50
CA ALA A 220 6.97 -11.42 -14.28
C ALA A 220 5.71 -11.22 -13.42
N GLN A 221 4.57 -10.97 -14.04
CA GLN A 221 3.32 -10.78 -13.33
C GLN A 221 2.79 -12.09 -12.67
N LYS A 222 3.08 -13.26 -13.22
CA LYS A 222 2.86 -14.54 -12.53
C LYS A 222 3.75 -14.66 -11.30
N PHE A 223 5.03 -14.32 -11.42
CA PHE A 223 5.94 -14.28 -10.27
C PHE A 223 5.46 -13.30 -9.18
N ILE A 224 5.00 -12.11 -9.56
CA ILE A 224 4.38 -11.13 -8.64
C ILE A 224 3.20 -11.75 -7.88
N ALA A 225 2.34 -12.49 -8.58
CA ALA A 225 1.21 -13.19 -7.96
C ALA A 225 1.66 -14.31 -7.00
N GLU A 226 2.74 -15.05 -7.33
CA GLU A 226 3.29 -16.11 -6.47
C GLU A 226 3.84 -15.55 -5.16
N VAL A 227 4.44 -14.36 -5.17
CA VAL A 227 4.90 -13.65 -3.98
C VAL A 227 3.80 -12.82 -3.31
N LEU A 228 2.53 -13.10 -3.65
CA LEU A 228 1.34 -12.53 -3.04
C LEU A 228 1.19 -11.01 -3.20
N ARG A 229 1.77 -10.44 -4.25
CA ARG A 229 1.48 -9.06 -4.66
C ARG A 229 0.41 -9.04 -5.74
N GLY A 230 -0.38 -7.97 -5.79
CA GLY A 230 -1.40 -7.80 -6.81
C GLY A 230 -0.80 -7.61 -8.20
N PRO A 231 -1.03 -8.51 -9.16
CA PRO A 231 -0.53 -8.35 -10.50
C PRO A 231 -1.33 -7.28 -11.27
N LEU A 232 -0.68 -6.66 -12.28
CA LEU A 232 -1.29 -5.63 -13.11
C LEU A 232 -1.94 -6.19 -14.37
N THR A 233 -1.37 -7.24 -14.97
CA THR A 233 -1.74 -7.69 -16.33
C THR A 233 -2.47 -9.02 -16.36
N ILE A 234 -2.48 -9.75 -15.24
CA ILE A 234 -3.18 -11.04 -15.11
C ILE A 234 -4.23 -10.97 -13.99
N LYS A 235 -5.08 -11.97 -13.90
CA LYS A 235 -6.10 -12.06 -12.86
C LYS A 235 -5.47 -12.11 -11.47
N HIS A 236 -6.05 -11.37 -10.52
CA HIS A 236 -5.61 -11.36 -9.13
C HIS A 236 -5.81 -12.74 -8.47
N PRO A 237 -4.77 -13.31 -7.80
CA PRO A 237 -4.83 -14.71 -7.36
C PRO A 237 -5.72 -14.95 -6.14
N TYR A 238 -5.95 -13.95 -5.30
CA TYR A 238 -6.67 -14.08 -4.04
C TYR A 238 -7.78 -13.05 -3.81
N LEU A 239 -7.94 -12.06 -4.70
CA LEU A 239 -9.09 -11.15 -4.64
C LEU A 239 -10.19 -11.62 -5.61
N PRO A 240 -11.42 -11.78 -5.14
CA PRO A 240 -12.56 -12.03 -6.02
C PRO A 240 -12.77 -10.91 -7.05
N ASP A 241 -13.21 -11.24 -8.26
CA ASP A 241 -13.45 -10.26 -9.33
C ASP A 241 -14.51 -9.20 -8.97
N SER A 242 -15.39 -9.50 -8.02
CA SER A 242 -16.45 -8.59 -7.54
C SER A 242 -15.96 -7.53 -6.54
N ILE A 243 -14.69 -7.57 -6.13
CA ILE A 243 -14.16 -6.66 -5.12
C ILE A 243 -14.05 -5.23 -5.66
N LYS A 244 -14.52 -4.28 -4.86
CA LYS A 244 -14.27 -2.87 -5.11
C LYS A 244 -12.86 -2.51 -4.68
N LEU A 245 -11.95 -2.40 -5.66
CA LEU A 245 -10.60 -1.90 -5.44
C LEU A 245 -10.59 -0.38 -5.57
N VAL A 246 -10.12 0.31 -4.53
CA VAL A 246 -9.91 1.76 -4.54
C VAL A 246 -8.41 1.99 -4.70
N THR A 247 -8.00 2.28 -5.93
CA THR A 247 -6.61 2.61 -6.23
C THR A 247 -6.32 4.07 -5.88
N TYR A 248 -5.18 4.33 -5.27
CA TYR A 248 -4.76 5.67 -4.93
C TYR A 248 -3.31 5.94 -5.30
N ASN A 249 -3.03 7.20 -5.58
CA ASN A 249 -1.77 7.72 -6.07
C ASN A 249 -1.18 8.71 -5.07
N ILE A 250 -0.18 9.46 -5.50
CA ILE A 250 0.37 10.59 -4.77
C ILE A 250 -0.75 11.61 -4.51
N VAL A 251 -0.99 11.91 -3.26
CA VAL A 251 -1.81 13.07 -2.85
C VAL A 251 -0.88 14.25 -2.55
N SER A 252 -1.40 15.48 -2.58
CA SER A 252 -0.60 16.66 -2.28
C SER A 252 -0.07 16.60 -0.84
N ASP A 253 1.13 17.20 -0.62
CA ASP A 253 1.73 17.28 0.72
C ASP A 253 0.78 17.96 1.71
N ASP A 254 0.05 18.97 1.27
CA ASP A 254 -0.90 19.69 2.08
C ASP A 254 -2.03 18.77 2.61
N ILE A 255 -2.59 17.92 1.75
CA ILE A 255 -3.58 16.90 2.16
C ILE A 255 -2.93 15.88 3.08
N THR A 256 -1.75 15.37 2.73
CA THR A 256 -1.02 14.40 3.54
C THR A 256 -0.76 14.94 4.94
N ASN A 257 -0.28 16.17 5.06
CA ASN A 257 -0.02 16.82 6.35
C ASN A 257 -1.29 16.96 7.19
N ARG A 258 -2.41 17.42 6.59
CA ARG A 258 -3.69 17.54 7.32
C ARG A 258 -4.24 16.18 7.79
N LEU A 259 -4.05 15.11 7.01
CA LEU A 259 -4.43 13.77 7.44
C LEU A 259 -3.54 13.25 8.57
N HIS A 260 -2.25 13.51 8.52
CA HIS A 260 -1.30 13.18 9.60
C HIS A 260 -1.56 13.96 10.88
N GLU A 261 -1.92 15.24 10.78
CA GLU A 261 -2.36 16.04 11.92
C GLU A 261 -3.63 15.45 12.57
N ALA A 262 -4.61 15.10 11.75
CA ALA A 262 -5.83 14.46 12.24
C ALA A 262 -5.56 13.08 12.87
N TRP A 263 -4.69 12.28 12.27
CA TRP A 263 -4.22 11.02 12.87
C TRP A 263 -3.60 11.26 14.25
N SER A 264 -2.63 12.19 14.32
CA SER A 264 -1.93 12.52 15.57
C SER A 264 -2.87 13.05 16.65
N GLN A 265 -3.90 13.81 16.24
CA GLN A 265 -4.92 14.36 17.14
C GLN A 265 -5.83 13.28 17.74
N TYR A 266 -6.28 12.31 16.94
CA TYR A 266 -7.34 11.38 17.34
C TYR A 266 -6.83 10.00 17.73
N ILE A 267 -5.77 9.51 17.10
CA ILE A 267 -5.24 8.14 17.31
C ILE A 267 -3.99 8.15 18.17
N GLY A 268 -3.08 9.09 17.93
CA GLY A 268 -1.83 9.24 18.68
C GLY A 268 -0.68 9.68 17.76
N ARG A 269 0.44 10.08 18.39
CA ARG A 269 1.59 10.54 17.62
C ARG A 269 2.19 9.42 16.80
N MET A 270 2.43 9.72 15.53
CA MET A 270 3.30 8.90 14.70
C MET A 270 4.71 8.91 15.29
N LYS A 271 5.33 7.75 15.40
CA LYS A 271 6.72 7.62 15.85
C LYS A 271 7.66 7.79 14.68
#